data_141651fc4f1c4c507336f1daf5ea5f75
#
_entry.id   141651fc4f1c4c507336f1daf5ea5f75
#
_cell.length_a   1.000
_cell.length_b   1.000
_cell.length_c   1.000
_cell.angle_alpha   90.00
_cell.angle_beta   90.00
_cell.angle_gamma   90.00
#
_symmetry.space_group_name_H-M   'P 1'
#
loop_
_entity.id
_entity.type
_entity.pdbx_description
1 polymer ?
#
loop_
_entity_poly.entity_id
_entity_poly.type
_entity_poly.pdbx_seq_one_letter_code
_entity_poly.pdbx_strand_id
1 'polypeptide(L)'
;LDAEAQALDTQRQQAEAAATQAEQAAQALQARQDELTQTQIQLEQALQQASTELDSQQAAAEAQAAVTEEKRKAYEQATAALDAYLKAQSQKYQDPARHCSLDFTCPLPSVGRISTYFGEPDAVYNKPHTGADMPAASGTLIYAVADGVVSAASARPSYGNCVQIDHGTADDGSSYATLYAHMSSFCVSAGQTVHKGDVIGYVGSTGSSTGNHLHFQLLVNGTPVDPLAMLSQ
;
A
#
# COMPACT_ATOMS: atom_id res chain seq x y z
N LEU A 1 -54.30 22.29 84.45
CA LEU A 1 -52.85 22.16 84.78
C LEU A 1 -52.24 20.85 84.23
N ASP A 2 -52.89 19.69 84.43
CA ASP A 2 -52.36 18.41 83.97
C ASP A 2 -52.39 18.26 82.46
N ALA A 3 -53.41 18.75 81.75
CA ALA A 3 -53.52 18.67 80.30
C ALA A 3 -52.48 19.58 79.56
N GLU A 4 -52.18 20.74 80.13
CA GLU A 4 -51.19 21.67 79.61
C GLU A 4 -49.73 21.12 79.79
N ALA A 5 -49.48 20.48 80.93
CA ALA A 5 -48.21 19.83 81.21
C ALA A 5 -47.95 18.65 80.24
N GLN A 6 -48.94 17.84 79.94
CA GLN A 6 -48.90 16.74 78.98
C GLN A 6 -48.68 17.25 77.54
N ALA A 7 -49.34 18.34 77.15
CA ALA A 7 -49.15 18.95 75.83
C ALA A 7 -47.71 19.49 75.66
N LEU A 8 -47.19 20.12 76.72
CA LEU A 8 -45.78 20.64 76.70
C LEU A 8 -44.77 19.51 76.64
N ASP A 9 -44.96 18.41 77.33
CA ASP A 9 -44.06 17.24 77.27
C ASP A 9 -44.10 16.56 75.90
N THR A 10 -45.33 16.47 75.32
CA THR A 10 -45.44 15.95 73.91
C THR A 10 -44.71 16.86 72.91
N GLN A 11 -44.85 18.18 73.04
CA GLN A 11 -44.12 19.15 72.21
C GLN A 11 -42.57 19.02 72.36
N ARG A 12 -42.11 18.84 73.60
CA ARG A 12 -40.67 18.62 73.85
C ARG A 12 -40.14 17.35 73.20
N GLN A 13 -40.89 16.25 73.36
CA GLN A 13 -40.54 14.98 72.71
C GLN A 13 -40.51 15.08 71.18
N GLN A 14 -41.44 15.79 70.58
CA GLN A 14 -41.47 16.04 69.14
C GLN A 14 -40.28 16.89 68.68
N ALA A 15 -39.91 17.92 69.45
CA ALA A 15 -38.74 18.77 69.15
C ALA A 15 -37.41 17.99 69.26
N GLU A 16 -37.30 17.13 70.32
CA GLU A 16 -36.11 16.27 70.47
C GLU A 16 -35.98 15.24 69.31
N ALA A 17 -37.10 14.64 68.89
CA ALA A 17 -37.10 13.74 67.74
C ALA A 17 -36.78 14.48 66.43
N ALA A 18 -37.30 15.69 66.25
CA ALA A 18 -36.91 16.49 65.01
C ALA A 18 -35.47 16.93 65.05
N ALA A 19 -34.93 17.27 66.23
CA ALA A 19 -33.47 17.59 66.32
C ALA A 19 -32.59 16.39 65.96
N THR A 20 -32.92 15.19 66.42
CA THR A 20 -32.23 13.97 66.13
C THR A 20 -32.28 13.64 64.64
N GLN A 21 -33.47 13.82 64.02
CA GLN A 21 -33.61 13.64 62.58
C GLN A 21 -32.77 14.66 61.77
N ALA A 22 -32.73 15.90 62.21
CA ALA A 22 -31.92 16.94 61.56
C ALA A 22 -30.43 16.66 61.68
N GLU A 23 -29.92 16.16 62.80
CA GLU A 23 -28.56 15.72 62.97
C GLU A 23 -28.20 14.54 62.05
N GLN A 24 -29.06 13.54 61.96
CA GLN A 24 -28.86 12.41 61.05
C GLN A 24 -28.84 12.85 59.59
N ALA A 25 -29.72 13.75 59.20
CA ALA A 25 -29.75 14.31 57.84
C ALA A 25 -28.50 15.15 57.56
N ALA A 26 -27.98 15.92 58.51
CA ALA A 26 -26.74 16.67 58.35
C ALA A 26 -25.51 15.75 58.18
N GLN A 27 -25.45 14.68 58.96
CA GLN A 27 -24.39 13.67 58.83
C GLN A 27 -24.46 12.95 57.48
N ALA A 28 -25.64 12.58 56.99
CA ALA A 28 -25.83 11.96 55.68
C ALA A 28 -25.43 12.91 54.53
N LEU A 29 -25.76 14.21 54.68
CA LEU A 29 -25.38 15.23 53.70
C LEU A 29 -23.85 15.40 53.63
N GLN A 30 -23.18 15.45 54.80
CA GLN A 30 -21.73 15.54 54.86
C GLN A 30 -21.05 14.33 54.23
N ALA A 31 -21.49 13.12 54.53
CA ALA A 31 -20.97 11.89 53.91
C ALA A 31 -21.13 11.91 52.38
N ARG A 32 -22.25 12.44 51.88
CA ARG A 32 -22.51 12.57 50.45
C ARG A 32 -21.59 13.61 49.77
N GLN A 33 -21.30 14.71 50.48
CA GLN A 33 -20.34 15.71 50.01
C GLN A 33 -18.93 15.14 49.94
N ASP A 34 -18.52 14.36 50.93
CA ASP A 34 -17.22 13.71 50.96
C ASP A 34 -17.07 12.68 49.80
N GLU A 35 -18.12 11.89 49.54
CA GLU A 35 -18.19 10.95 48.41
C GLU A 35 -18.09 11.67 47.05
N LEU A 36 -18.81 12.78 46.87
CA LEU A 36 -18.75 13.60 45.67
C LEU A 36 -17.35 14.18 45.44
N THR A 37 -16.70 14.67 46.50
CA THR A 37 -15.34 15.20 46.42
C THR A 37 -14.33 14.13 46.00
N GLN A 38 -14.45 12.92 46.57
CA GLN A 38 -13.62 11.78 46.19
C GLN A 38 -13.84 11.38 44.73
N THR A 39 -15.09 11.34 44.29
CA THR A 39 -15.43 11.03 42.90
C THR A 39 -14.89 12.08 41.94
N GLN A 40 -14.94 13.36 42.31
CA GLN A 40 -14.37 14.45 41.51
C GLN A 40 -12.84 14.31 41.35
N ILE A 41 -12.13 14.02 42.44
CA ILE A 41 -10.68 13.79 42.40
C ILE A 41 -10.32 12.60 41.50
N GLN A 42 -11.06 11.51 41.61
CA GLN A 42 -10.86 10.33 40.77
C GLN A 42 -11.08 10.63 39.28
N LEU A 43 -12.14 11.40 38.97
CA LEU A 43 -12.44 11.81 37.59
C LEU A 43 -11.36 12.71 36.99
N GLU A 44 -10.86 13.68 37.78
CA GLU A 44 -9.77 14.56 37.39
C GLU A 44 -8.47 13.76 37.10
N GLN A 45 -8.14 12.78 37.93
CA GLN A 45 -7.00 11.89 37.74
C GLN A 45 -7.15 11.03 36.47
N ALA A 46 -8.34 10.46 36.25
CA ALA A 46 -8.62 9.67 35.07
C ALA A 46 -8.55 10.53 33.78
N LEU A 47 -9.06 11.76 33.82
CA LEU A 47 -8.99 12.70 32.71
C LEU A 47 -7.53 13.05 32.37
N GLN A 48 -6.71 13.30 33.38
CA GLN A 48 -5.28 13.59 33.21
C GLN A 48 -4.52 12.41 32.60
N GLN A 49 -4.80 11.19 33.06
CA GLN A 49 -4.22 9.97 32.49
C GLN A 49 -4.64 9.76 31.02
N ALA A 50 -5.92 9.92 30.72
CA ALA A 50 -6.43 9.80 29.35
C ALA A 50 -5.83 10.85 28.41
N SER A 51 -5.64 12.09 28.86
CA SER A 51 -4.97 13.13 28.09
C SER A 51 -3.52 12.76 27.79
N THR A 52 -2.76 12.29 28.78
CA THR A 52 -1.35 11.89 28.58
C THR A 52 -1.21 10.71 27.61
N GLU A 53 -2.14 9.75 27.68
CA GLU A 53 -2.15 8.61 26.76
C GLU A 53 -2.51 9.03 25.33
N LEU A 54 -3.46 9.95 25.16
CA LEU A 54 -3.83 10.50 23.86
C LEU A 54 -2.64 11.22 23.20
N ASP A 55 -1.92 12.06 23.96
CA ASP A 55 -0.73 12.77 23.47
C ASP A 55 0.36 11.78 23.04
N SER A 56 0.57 10.70 23.80
CA SER A 56 1.51 9.63 23.46
C SER A 56 1.12 8.90 22.18
N GLN A 57 -0.15 8.56 22.01
CA GLN A 57 -0.66 7.91 20.80
C GLN A 57 -0.55 8.81 19.57
N GLN A 58 -0.82 10.10 19.73
CA GLN A 58 -0.68 11.07 18.66
C GLN A 58 0.78 11.22 18.21
N ALA A 59 1.72 11.33 19.15
CA ALA A 59 3.14 11.38 18.83
C ALA A 59 3.63 10.10 18.13
N ALA A 60 3.15 8.92 18.55
CA ALA A 60 3.48 7.66 17.88
C ALA A 60 2.92 7.59 16.44
N ALA A 61 1.70 8.07 16.22
CA ALA A 61 1.09 8.13 14.89
C ALA A 61 1.86 9.09 13.95
N GLU A 62 2.28 10.25 14.43
CA GLU A 62 3.09 11.21 13.68
C GLU A 62 4.47 10.62 13.32
N ALA A 63 5.12 9.93 14.24
CA ALA A 63 6.38 9.24 13.98
C ALA A 63 6.22 8.12 12.92
N GLN A 64 5.15 7.35 12.99
CA GLN A 64 4.84 6.32 12.01
C GLN A 64 4.57 6.90 10.62
N ALA A 65 3.85 8.02 10.53
CA ALA A 65 3.60 8.72 9.29
C ALA A 65 4.90 9.24 8.66
N ALA A 66 5.82 9.78 9.46
CA ALA A 66 7.12 10.24 8.98
C ALA A 66 7.98 9.11 8.41
N VAL A 67 8.02 7.94 9.08
CA VAL A 67 8.72 6.74 8.58
C VAL A 67 8.11 6.24 7.26
N THR A 68 6.80 6.29 7.14
CA THR A 68 6.09 5.88 5.91
C THR A 68 6.43 6.81 4.75
N GLU A 69 6.46 8.12 4.99
CA GLU A 69 6.83 9.13 3.99
C GLU A 69 8.29 9.01 3.55
N GLU A 70 9.21 8.74 4.47
CA GLU A 70 10.61 8.48 4.16
C GLU A 70 10.77 7.25 3.26
N LYS A 71 10.11 6.14 3.60
CA LYS A 71 10.10 4.92 2.77
C LYS A 71 9.53 5.18 1.38
N ARG A 72 8.45 5.98 1.28
CA ARG A 72 7.86 6.37 -0.01
C ARG A 72 8.85 7.14 -0.87
N LYS A 73 9.55 8.13 -0.30
CA LYS A 73 10.59 8.91 -1.02
C LYS A 73 11.77 8.04 -1.46
N ALA A 74 12.24 7.17 -0.58
CA ALA A 74 13.32 6.23 -0.93
C ALA A 74 12.92 5.30 -2.08
N TYR A 75 11.68 4.82 -2.06
CA TYR A 75 11.12 4.00 -3.14
C TYR A 75 11.04 4.77 -4.46
N GLU A 76 10.56 6.02 -4.46
CA GLU A 76 10.50 6.87 -5.66
C GLU A 76 11.89 7.14 -6.25
N GLN A 77 12.88 7.40 -5.39
CA GLN A 77 14.26 7.58 -5.83
C GLN A 77 14.84 6.31 -6.44
N ALA A 78 14.59 5.15 -5.81
CA ALA A 78 15.05 3.86 -6.33
C ALA A 78 14.41 3.53 -7.70
N THR A 79 13.12 3.83 -7.86
CA THR A 79 12.39 3.64 -9.12
C THR A 79 12.95 4.55 -10.21
N ALA A 80 13.18 5.83 -9.94
CA ALA A 80 13.75 6.77 -10.90
C ALA A 80 15.19 6.40 -11.31
N ALA A 81 16.01 5.96 -10.35
CA ALA A 81 17.35 5.48 -10.63
C ALA A 81 17.34 4.22 -11.51
N LEU A 82 16.36 3.36 -11.29
CA LEU A 82 16.15 2.16 -12.07
C LEU A 82 15.73 2.46 -13.51
N ASP A 83 14.78 3.37 -13.70
CA ASP A 83 14.33 3.79 -15.02
C ASP A 83 15.48 4.43 -15.81
N ALA A 84 16.33 5.22 -15.15
CA ALA A 84 17.55 5.78 -15.76
C ALA A 84 18.54 4.68 -16.15
N TYR A 85 18.75 3.68 -15.30
CA TYR A 85 19.61 2.54 -15.62
C TYR A 85 19.08 1.73 -16.81
N LEU A 86 17.75 1.48 -16.85
CA LEU A 86 17.10 0.78 -17.97
C LEU A 86 17.28 1.52 -19.28
N LYS A 87 17.05 2.82 -19.25
CA LYS A 87 17.23 3.67 -20.42
C LYS A 87 18.67 3.62 -20.92
N ALA A 88 19.65 3.66 -20.00
CA ALA A 88 21.07 3.55 -20.34
C ALA A 88 21.43 2.16 -20.91
N GLN A 89 20.88 1.08 -20.34
CA GLN A 89 21.09 -0.29 -20.85
C GLN A 89 20.40 -0.49 -22.20
N SER A 90 19.19 0.00 -22.39
CA SER A 90 18.52 -0.04 -23.69
C SER A 90 19.36 0.65 -24.76
N GLN A 91 19.89 1.85 -24.47
CA GLN A 91 20.79 2.55 -25.40
C GLN A 91 22.07 1.76 -25.74
N LYS A 92 22.64 1.02 -24.78
CA LYS A 92 23.85 0.20 -25.00
C LYS A 92 23.61 -0.93 -25.97
N TYR A 93 22.44 -1.52 -26.02
CA TYR A 93 22.06 -2.64 -26.86
C TYR A 93 21.24 -2.23 -28.09
N GLN A 94 20.94 -0.92 -28.24
CA GLN A 94 20.33 -0.42 -29.47
C GLN A 94 21.29 -0.62 -30.64
N ASP A 95 20.88 -1.48 -31.54
CA ASP A 95 21.51 -1.62 -32.86
C ASP A 95 20.61 -0.87 -33.85
N PRO A 96 21.07 0.29 -34.40
CA PRO A 96 20.29 1.04 -35.38
C PRO A 96 19.98 0.25 -36.67
N ALA A 97 20.70 -0.84 -36.91
CA ALA A 97 20.47 -1.74 -38.05
C ALA A 97 19.41 -2.82 -37.71
N ARG A 98 19.03 -2.99 -36.46
CA ARG A 98 18.00 -3.97 -36.08
C ARG A 98 16.63 -3.41 -36.39
N HIS A 99 15.92 -4.11 -37.26
CA HIS A 99 14.58 -3.76 -37.68
C HIS A 99 13.54 -4.43 -36.76
N CYS A 100 12.59 -3.64 -36.20
CA CYS A 100 11.42 -4.11 -35.49
C CYS A 100 10.26 -4.27 -36.46
N SER A 101 9.74 -5.47 -36.62
CA SER A 101 8.66 -5.77 -37.56
C SER A 101 7.26 -5.31 -37.07
N LEU A 102 7.16 -4.85 -35.82
CA LEU A 102 5.88 -4.53 -35.11
C LEU A 102 4.88 -5.71 -35.06
N ASP A 103 5.33 -6.92 -35.34
CA ASP A 103 4.54 -8.15 -35.25
C ASP A 103 4.73 -8.78 -33.86
N PHE A 104 4.09 -8.20 -32.85
CA PHE A 104 4.16 -8.67 -31.47
C PHE A 104 3.15 -9.77 -31.20
N THR A 105 3.62 -10.94 -30.76
CA THR A 105 2.77 -12.04 -30.30
C THR A 105 2.39 -11.87 -28.83
N CYS A 106 1.47 -12.71 -28.35
CA CYS A 106 1.11 -12.75 -26.94
C CYS A 106 2.30 -13.23 -26.08
N PRO A 107 2.61 -12.57 -24.95
CA PRO A 107 3.69 -12.98 -24.04
C PRO A 107 3.35 -14.24 -23.21
N LEU A 108 2.09 -14.69 -23.19
CA LEU A 108 1.63 -15.87 -22.45
C LEU A 108 0.99 -16.88 -23.41
N PRO A 109 0.93 -18.18 -23.04
CA PRO A 109 0.26 -19.22 -23.86
C PRO A 109 -1.21 -18.90 -24.16
N SER A 110 -1.87 -18.18 -23.26
CA SER A 110 -3.20 -17.62 -23.45
C SER A 110 -3.36 -16.40 -22.56
N VAL A 111 -3.93 -15.32 -23.07
CA VAL A 111 -4.35 -14.18 -22.27
C VAL A 111 -5.81 -14.38 -21.91
N GLY A 112 -6.06 -14.59 -20.64
CA GLY A 112 -7.41 -14.61 -20.09
C GLY A 112 -7.92 -13.18 -19.84
N ARG A 113 -8.25 -12.89 -18.58
CA ARG A 113 -8.64 -11.55 -18.14
C ARG A 113 -7.42 -10.67 -17.88
N ILE A 114 -7.45 -9.41 -18.29
CA ILE A 114 -6.52 -8.38 -17.79
C ILE A 114 -7.05 -7.91 -16.43
N SER A 115 -6.21 -7.85 -15.41
CA SER A 115 -6.58 -7.37 -14.07
C SER A 115 -6.39 -5.88 -13.89
N THR A 116 -5.40 -5.29 -14.54
CA THR A 116 -5.12 -3.85 -14.52
C THR A 116 -4.67 -3.42 -15.90
N TYR A 117 -5.29 -2.39 -16.45
CA TYR A 117 -4.96 -1.85 -17.77
C TYR A 117 -3.95 -0.72 -17.67
N PHE A 118 -3.28 -0.43 -18.78
CA PHE A 118 -2.41 0.75 -18.90
C PHE A 118 -3.17 2.04 -18.55
N GLY A 119 -2.56 2.90 -17.72
CA GLY A 119 -3.14 4.18 -17.30
C GLY A 119 -4.14 4.09 -16.14
N GLU A 120 -4.63 2.91 -15.76
CA GLU A 120 -5.46 2.74 -14.57
C GLU A 120 -4.66 3.01 -13.30
N PRO A 121 -5.30 3.41 -12.17
CA PRO A 121 -4.62 3.53 -10.90
C PRO A 121 -4.02 2.19 -10.45
N ASP A 122 -2.71 2.14 -10.27
CA ASP A 122 -2.04 0.97 -9.69
C ASP A 122 -2.50 0.73 -8.26
N ALA A 123 -2.83 -0.54 -7.93
CA ALA A 123 -3.38 -0.92 -6.64
C ALA A 123 -2.41 -0.71 -5.46
N VAL A 124 -1.08 -0.69 -5.73
CA VAL A 124 -0.04 -0.55 -4.69
C VAL A 124 0.37 0.92 -4.51
N TYR A 125 0.46 1.68 -5.61
CA TYR A 125 1.06 3.02 -5.59
C TYR A 125 0.09 4.15 -5.89
N ASN A 126 -1.14 3.84 -6.30
CA ASN A 126 -2.14 4.83 -6.76
C ASN A 126 -1.59 5.81 -7.81
N LYS A 127 -0.70 5.30 -8.68
CA LYS A 127 -0.12 6.01 -9.85
C LYS A 127 -0.67 5.38 -11.11
N PRO A 128 -0.65 6.08 -12.27
CA PRO A 128 -1.02 5.46 -13.54
C PRO A 128 -0.18 4.21 -13.81
N HIS A 129 -0.83 3.09 -14.08
CA HIS A 129 -0.21 1.82 -14.37
C HIS A 129 0.56 1.89 -15.70
N THR A 130 1.79 1.42 -15.72
CA THR A 130 2.71 1.59 -16.87
C THR A 130 2.70 0.45 -17.87
N GLY A 131 1.82 -0.54 -17.67
CA GLY A 131 1.71 -1.72 -18.51
C GLY A 131 0.33 -2.35 -18.44
N ALA A 132 0.24 -3.63 -18.72
CA ALA A 132 -0.94 -4.47 -18.53
C ALA A 132 -0.60 -5.64 -17.62
N ASP A 133 -1.46 -5.88 -16.62
CA ASP A 133 -1.32 -7.02 -15.71
C ASP A 133 -2.16 -8.20 -16.21
N MET A 134 -1.48 -9.31 -16.49
CA MET A 134 -2.04 -10.54 -17.04
C MET A 134 -1.98 -11.65 -16.00
N PRO A 135 -3.06 -11.90 -15.22
CA PRO A 135 -3.11 -12.98 -14.26
C PRO A 135 -2.88 -14.35 -14.90
N ALA A 136 -1.94 -15.10 -14.35
CA ALA A 136 -1.64 -16.47 -14.76
C ALA A 136 -1.06 -17.24 -13.58
N ALA A 137 -1.14 -18.58 -13.61
CA ALA A 137 -0.57 -19.41 -12.56
C ALA A 137 0.95 -19.22 -12.46
N SER A 138 1.49 -19.32 -11.24
CA SER A 138 2.95 -19.34 -11.05
C SER A 138 3.58 -20.48 -11.85
N GLY A 139 4.69 -20.19 -12.53
CA GLY A 139 5.36 -21.15 -13.41
C GLY A 139 4.81 -21.22 -14.85
N THR A 140 3.75 -20.45 -15.19
CA THR A 140 3.33 -20.30 -16.58
C THR A 140 4.48 -19.72 -17.42
N LEU A 141 4.71 -20.27 -18.61
CA LEU A 141 5.77 -19.81 -19.53
C LEU A 141 5.52 -18.37 -19.98
N ILE A 142 6.59 -17.60 -20.03
CA ILE A 142 6.60 -16.25 -20.60
C ILE A 142 7.45 -16.28 -21.86
N TYR A 143 6.91 -15.74 -22.96
CA TYR A 143 7.54 -15.73 -24.27
C TYR A 143 7.99 -14.31 -24.67
N ALA A 144 9.10 -14.22 -25.41
CA ALA A 144 9.47 -13.01 -26.12
C ALA A 144 8.42 -12.69 -27.19
N VAL A 145 7.86 -11.49 -27.16
CA VAL A 145 6.79 -11.08 -28.09
C VAL A 145 7.26 -10.85 -29.51
N ALA A 146 8.56 -10.58 -29.70
CA ALA A 146 9.22 -10.36 -30.99
C ALA A 146 10.71 -10.68 -30.87
N ASP A 147 11.40 -10.74 -32.01
CA ASP A 147 12.86 -10.84 -32.09
C ASP A 147 13.52 -9.66 -31.37
N GLY A 148 14.65 -9.88 -30.70
CA GLY A 148 15.35 -8.80 -30.01
C GLY A 148 16.62 -9.25 -29.31
N VAL A 149 17.16 -8.32 -28.51
CA VAL A 149 18.26 -8.58 -27.58
C VAL A 149 17.84 -8.25 -26.19
N VAL A 150 18.10 -9.14 -25.25
CA VAL A 150 17.85 -8.91 -23.82
C VAL A 150 18.74 -7.77 -23.37
N SER A 151 18.15 -6.61 -23.11
CA SER A 151 18.86 -5.43 -22.60
C SER A 151 19.09 -5.51 -21.10
N ALA A 152 18.22 -6.23 -20.37
CA ALA A 152 18.40 -6.49 -18.94
C ALA A 152 17.67 -7.77 -18.50
N ALA A 153 18.26 -8.52 -17.57
CA ALA A 153 17.66 -9.64 -16.85
C ALA A 153 18.15 -9.58 -15.40
N SER A 154 17.32 -9.15 -14.46
CA SER A 154 17.73 -8.92 -13.05
C SER A 154 16.55 -8.82 -12.11
N ALA A 155 16.80 -9.04 -10.81
CA ALA A 155 15.83 -8.74 -9.77
C ALA A 155 15.85 -7.24 -9.41
N ARG A 156 14.67 -6.64 -9.18
CA ARG A 156 14.50 -5.21 -8.94
C ARG A 156 13.42 -4.96 -7.86
N PRO A 157 13.49 -3.87 -7.09
CA PRO A 157 12.59 -3.67 -5.95
C PRO A 157 11.09 -3.74 -6.31
N SER A 158 10.64 -3.01 -7.31
CA SER A 158 9.21 -2.98 -7.69
C SER A 158 8.83 -4.11 -8.65
N TYR A 159 9.62 -4.29 -9.70
CA TYR A 159 9.33 -5.28 -10.75
C TYR A 159 9.65 -6.72 -10.35
N GLY A 160 10.33 -6.95 -9.22
CA GLY A 160 10.82 -8.27 -8.86
C GLY A 160 11.81 -8.80 -9.89
N ASN A 161 11.79 -10.08 -10.16
CA ASN A 161 12.53 -10.66 -11.28
C ASN A 161 11.92 -10.15 -12.58
N CYS A 162 12.75 -9.53 -13.43
CA CYS A 162 12.28 -8.96 -14.68
C CYS A 162 13.28 -9.10 -15.81
N VAL A 163 12.75 -9.13 -17.04
CA VAL A 163 13.49 -9.16 -18.29
C VAL A 163 13.04 -7.97 -19.14
N GLN A 164 14.00 -7.29 -19.76
CA GLN A 164 13.73 -6.27 -20.77
C GLN A 164 14.39 -6.68 -22.08
N ILE A 165 13.64 -6.57 -23.19
CA ILE A 165 14.11 -6.90 -24.53
C ILE A 165 14.03 -5.64 -25.38
N ASP A 166 15.11 -5.34 -26.10
CA ASP A 166 15.19 -4.32 -27.15
C ASP A 166 14.92 -4.98 -28.49
N HIS A 167 13.88 -4.52 -29.17
CA HIS A 167 13.46 -5.04 -30.49
C HIS A 167 14.04 -4.24 -31.67
N GLY A 168 14.72 -3.12 -31.38
CA GLY A 168 15.28 -2.25 -32.41
C GLY A 168 14.34 -1.16 -32.89
N THR A 169 14.54 -0.68 -34.11
CA THR A 169 13.82 0.46 -34.68
C THR A 169 12.90 -0.02 -35.80
N ALA A 170 11.63 0.47 -35.80
CA ALA A 170 10.68 0.18 -36.87
C ALA A 170 10.78 1.18 -38.02
N ASP A 171 9.98 0.95 -39.08
CA ASP A 171 9.96 1.80 -40.28
C ASP A 171 9.50 3.24 -40.02
N ASP A 172 8.77 3.47 -38.90
CA ASP A 172 8.35 4.80 -38.44
C ASP A 172 9.48 5.59 -37.75
N GLY A 173 10.68 5.00 -37.61
CA GLY A 173 11.83 5.57 -36.93
C GLY A 173 11.78 5.47 -35.41
N SER A 174 10.76 4.85 -34.83
CA SER A 174 10.62 4.66 -33.39
C SER A 174 11.36 3.41 -32.91
N SER A 175 12.00 3.50 -31.72
CA SER A 175 12.59 2.35 -31.05
C SER A 175 11.55 1.65 -30.16
N TYR A 176 11.59 0.32 -30.15
CA TYR A 176 10.64 -0.53 -29.42
C TYR A 176 11.37 -1.42 -28.42
N ALA A 177 10.86 -1.50 -27.21
CA ALA A 177 11.34 -2.43 -26.19
C ALA A 177 10.16 -2.97 -25.37
N THR A 178 10.32 -4.15 -24.77
CA THR A 178 9.33 -4.74 -23.86
C THR A 178 9.94 -5.08 -22.52
N LEU A 179 9.12 -4.98 -21.46
CA LEU A 179 9.48 -5.37 -20.10
C LEU A 179 8.48 -6.41 -19.59
N TYR A 180 9.03 -7.47 -18.98
CA TYR A 180 8.32 -8.59 -18.37
C TYR A 180 8.69 -8.62 -16.89
N ALA A 181 7.71 -8.47 -15.99
CA ALA A 181 8.00 -8.34 -14.56
C ALA A 181 7.22 -9.34 -13.70
N HIS A 182 7.48 -9.31 -12.38
CA HIS A 182 6.96 -10.19 -11.36
C HIS A 182 7.23 -11.68 -11.58
N MET A 183 8.25 -12.00 -12.39
CA MET A 183 8.60 -13.38 -12.73
C MET A 183 9.04 -14.18 -11.50
N SER A 184 8.73 -15.47 -11.45
CA SER A 184 9.32 -16.37 -10.45
C SER A 184 10.80 -16.61 -10.73
N SER A 185 11.16 -16.76 -12.01
CA SER A 185 12.53 -16.84 -12.51
C SER A 185 12.60 -16.50 -13.99
N PHE A 186 13.78 -16.15 -14.47
CA PHE A 186 14.08 -15.96 -15.90
C PHE A 186 15.19 -16.92 -16.32
N CYS A 187 15.23 -17.28 -17.61
CA CYS A 187 16.18 -18.23 -18.19
C CYS A 187 17.05 -17.62 -19.29
N VAL A 188 17.09 -16.27 -19.36
CA VAL A 188 17.89 -15.50 -20.32
C VAL A 188 18.84 -14.56 -19.62
N SER A 189 19.84 -14.05 -20.32
CA SER A 189 20.88 -13.15 -19.81
C SER A 189 20.99 -11.88 -20.66
N ALA A 190 21.38 -10.76 -20.02
CA ALA A 190 21.63 -9.51 -20.75
C ALA A 190 22.69 -9.71 -21.89
N GLY A 191 22.38 -9.18 -23.07
CA GLY A 191 23.15 -9.36 -24.30
C GLY A 191 22.75 -10.59 -25.14
N GLN A 192 21.87 -11.46 -24.62
CA GLN A 192 21.38 -12.62 -25.35
C GLN A 192 20.39 -12.20 -26.44
N THR A 193 20.57 -12.71 -27.66
CA THR A 193 19.59 -12.63 -28.74
C THR A 193 18.46 -13.62 -28.46
N VAL A 194 17.22 -13.18 -28.63
CA VAL A 194 16.02 -14.00 -28.54
C VAL A 194 15.15 -13.80 -29.77
N HIS A 195 14.40 -14.85 -30.13
CA HIS A 195 13.44 -14.81 -31.22
C HIS A 195 12.01 -14.76 -30.69
N LYS A 196 11.10 -14.25 -31.48
CA LYS A 196 9.66 -14.27 -31.22
C LYS A 196 9.22 -15.69 -30.82
N GLY A 197 8.60 -15.81 -29.65
CA GLY A 197 8.14 -17.08 -29.10
C GLY A 197 9.17 -17.85 -28.27
N ASP A 198 10.40 -17.38 -28.14
CA ASP A 198 11.37 -17.99 -27.21
C ASP A 198 10.90 -17.84 -25.77
N VAL A 199 11.08 -18.90 -24.96
CA VAL A 199 10.82 -18.85 -23.53
C VAL A 199 11.90 -18.01 -22.84
N ILE A 200 11.48 -16.98 -22.14
CA ILE A 200 12.36 -16.06 -21.41
C ILE A 200 12.29 -16.19 -19.90
N GLY A 201 11.24 -16.89 -19.38
CA GLY A 201 11.07 -17.16 -17.96
C GLY A 201 9.65 -17.59 -17.60
N TYR A 202 9.27 -17.40 -16.34
CA TYR A 202 8.07 -17.98 -15.77
C TYR A 202 7.32 -16.95 -14.90
N VAL A 203 5.99 -16.96 -14.99
CA VAL A 203 5.11 -16.12 -14.17
C VAL A 203 5.34 -16.38 -12.67
N GLY A 204 5.27 -15.34 -11.87
CA GLY A 204 5.37 -15.40 -10.42
C GLY A 204 4.65 -14.24 -9.75
N SER A 205 5.14 -13.84 -8.58
CA SER A 205 4.64 -12.73 -7.78
C SER A 205 5.79 -12.07 -7.00
N THR A 206 6.96 -11.91 -7.64
CA THR A 206 8.13 -11.28 -7.00
C THR A 206 8.05 -9.77 -7.10
N GLY A 207 8.74 -9.06 -6.19
CA GLY A 207 8.67 -7.60 -6.11
C GLY A 207 7.36 -7.10 -5.51
N SER A 208 6.87 -5.95 -5.98
CA SER A 208 5.62 -5.33 -5.49
C SER A 208 4.42 -5.89 -6.23
N SER A 209 3.96 -7.06 -5.84
CA SER A 209 2.87 -7.79 -6.47
C SER A 209 1.88 -8.29 -5.44
N THR A 210 0.59 -8.25 -5.74
CA THR A 210 -0.50 -8.73 -4.87
C THR A 210 -0.92 -10.17 -5.17
N GLY A 211 -0.38 -10.79 -6.23
CA GLY A 211 -0.71 -12.17 -6.64
C GLY A 211 0.00 -12.57 -7.92
N ASN A 212 -0.14 -13.82 -8.34
CA ASN A 212 0.55 -14.32 -9.53
C ASN A 212 0.00 -13.67 -10.81
N HIS A 213 0.84 -12.93 -11.52
CA HIS A 213 0.55 -12.31 -12.81
C HIS A 213 1.85 -11.98 -13.55
N LEU A 214 1.74 -11.72 -14.84
CA LEU A 214 2.76 -11.05 -15.64
C LEU A 214 2.38 -9.58 -15.71
N HIS A 215 3.26 -8.68 -15.25
CA HIS A 215 3.21 -7.27 -15.61
C HIS A 215 3.99 -7.09 -16.90
N PHE A 216 3.29 -6.66 -17.95
CA PHE A 216 3.86 -6.52 -19.31
C PHE A 216 3.81 -5.06 -19.75
N GLN A 217 4.97 -4.51 -20.17
CA GLN A 217 5.08 -3.16 -20.71
C GLN A 217 5.58 -3.18 -22.14
N LEU A 218 5.07 -2.26 -22.95
CA LEU A 218 5.64 -1.85 -24.22
C LEU A 218 6.20 -0.44 -24.08
N LEU A 219 7.44 -0.24 -24.53
CA LEU A 219 8.10 1.06 -24.52
C LEU A 219 8.37 1.50 -25.94
N VAL A 220 7.93 2.70 -26.28
CA VAL A 220 8.22 3.38 -27.56
C VAL A 220 9.09 4.59 -27.27
N ASN A 221 10.29 4.63 -27.85
CA ASN A 221 11.30 5.65 -27.57
C ASN A 221 11.59 5.80 -26.05
N GLY A 222 11.54 4.66 -25.31
CA GLY A 222 11.74 4.58 -23.87
C GLY A 222 10.57 5.06 -23.01
N THR A 223 9.42 5.38 -23.60
CA THR A 223 8.20 5.80 -22.89
C THR A 223 7.20 4.66 -22.90
N PRO A 224 6.63 4.25 -21.75
CA PRO A 224 5.57 3.25 -21.69
C PRO A 224 4.32 3.69 -22.45
N VAL A 225 3.75 2.77 -23.23
CA VAL A 225 2.49 2.95 -23.98
C VAL A 225 1.58 1.75 -23.71
N ASP A 226 0.30 1.83 -24.10
CA ASP A 226 -0.64 0.72 -23.97
C ASP A 226 -0.14 -0.50 -24.77
N PRO A 227 0.28 -1.60 -24.11
CA PRO A 227 0.83 -2.75 -24.79
C PRO A 227 -0.23 -3.57 -25.54
N LEU A 228 -1.51 -3.51 -25.13
CA LEU A 228 -2.57 -4.34 -25.68
C LEU A 228 -2.95 -3.91 -27.10
N ALA A 229 -2.72 -2.65 -27.43
CA ALA A 229 -2.99 -2.12 -28.79
C ALA A 229 -2.07 -2.73 -29.87
N MET A 230 -0.94 -3.32 -29.50
CA MET A 230 0.08 -3.82 -30.41
C MET A 230 0.22 -5.36 -30.42
N LEU A 231 -0.43 -6.04 -29.46
CA LEU A 231 -0.39 -7.52 -29.43
C LEU A 231 -1.33 -8.10 -30.48
N SER A 232 -0.80 -8.96 -31.36
CA SER A 232 -1.64 -9.79 -32.23
C SER A 232 -2.34 -10.87 -31.40
N GLN A 233 -3.65 -11.03 -31.59
CA GLN A 233 -4.45 -12.09 -30.96
C GLN A 233 -4.14 -13.46 -31.53
#